data_53e31e30441494afe9ceb8e379a2efcf
#
_entry.id   53e31e30441494afe9ceb8e379a2efcf
#
_cell.length_a   1.000
_cell.length_b   1.000
_cell.length_c   1.000
_cell.angle_alpha   90.00
_cell.angle_beta   90.00
_cell.angle_gamma   90.00
#
_symmetry.space_group_name_H-M   'P 1'
#
loop_
_entity.id
_entity.type
_entity.pdbx_description
1 polymer ?
#
loop_
_entity_poly.entity_id
_entity_poly.type
_entity_poly.pdbx_seq_one_letter_code
_entity_poly.pdbx_strand_id
1 'polypeptide(L)'
;GRRDLTRKGKGQLHPTPTYEHELLGHQLAQKRMIPFKTIVRARSFDEYHQWVRHDGEEFLMVLHGDIMLYTEFYAPLVLAEGDSIYFDSDMGHALVSTSPDDAVVLSVCTRGDVA
;
A
#
# COMPACT_ATOMS: atom_id res chain seq x y z
N GLY A 1 10.93 -25.87 -1.61
CA GLY A 1 10.23 -24.69 -1.14
C GLY A 1 9.11 -24.28 -2.09
N ARG A 2 8.19 -23.45 -1.58
CA ARG A 2 7.06 -22.96 -2.36
C ARG A 2 7.49 -21.80 -3.27
N ARG A 3 6.76 -21.61 -4.35
CA ARG A 3 6.86 -20.39 -5.16
C ARG A 3 5.54 -20.13 -5.88
N ASP A 4 5.29 -18.85 -6.17
CA ASP A 4 4.13 -18.42 -6.95
C ASP A 4 4.53 -17.28 -7.86
N LEU A 5 4.17 -17.37 -9.13
CA LEU A 5 4.45 -16.33 -10.12
C LEU A 5 3.16 -15.54 -10.37
N THR A 6 3.26 -14.22 -10.30
CA THR A 6 2.18 -13.31 -10.72
C THR A 6 2.68 -12.52 -11.93
N ARG A 7 2.16 -12.81 -13.10
CA ARG A 7 2.46 -12.03 -14.31
C ARG A 7 1.85 -10.64 -14.19
N LYS A 8 2.41 -9.67 -14.91
CA LYS A 8 1.93 -8.29 -14.88
C LYS A 8 0.43 -8.23 -15.12
N GLY A 9 -0.29 -7.56 -14.23
CA GLY A 9 -1.73 -7.38 -14.31
C GLY A 9 -2.56 -8.61 -13.98
N LYS A 10 -1.95 -9.69 -13.49
CA LYS A 10 -2.63 -10.95 -13.19
C LYS A 10 -2.80 -11.22 -11.69
N GLY A 11 -2.57 -10.23 -10.85
CA GLY A 11 -2.83 -10.34 -9.42
C GLY A 11 -4.32 -10.33 -9.12
N GLN A 12 -4.65 -10.51 -7.85
CA GLN A 12 -6.04 -10.48 -7.39
C GLN A 12 -6.42 -9.03 -7.03
N LEU A 13 -7.47 -8.50 -7.70
CA LEU A 13 -7.86 -7.10 -7.57
C LEU A 13 -8.85 -6.92 -6.41
N HIS A 14 -8.64 -5.84 -5.64
CA HIS A 14 -9.53 -5.38 -4.59
C HIS A 14 -9.76 -3.87 -4.77
N PRO A 15 -10.75 -3.46 -5.58
CA PRO A 15 -11.02 -2.05 -5.79
C PRO A 15 -11.83 -1.45 -4.63
N THR A 16 -11.53 -0.19 -4.31
CA THR A 16 -12.32 0.65 -3.42
C THR A 16 -12.38 2.06 -4.02
N PRO A 17 -13.21 2.97 -3.49
CA PRO A 17 -13.24 4.34 -3.98
C PRO A 17 -11.92 5.11 -3.81
N THR A 18 -11.12 4.78 -2.79
CA THR A 18 -9.88 5.50 -2.48
C THR A 18 -8.64 4.83 -3.08
N TYR A 19 -8.69 3.54 -3.35
CA TYR A 19 -7.56 2.81 -3.93
C TYR A 19 -8.01 1.52 -4.60
N GLU A 20 -7.12 0.96 -5.40
CA GLU A 20 -7.29 -0.38 -5.96
C GLU A 20 -6.03 -1.18 -5.66
N HIS A 21 -6.18 -2.25 -4.89
CA HIS A 21 -5.08 -3.18 -4.59
C HIS A 21 -5.04 -4.31 -5.60
N GLU A 22 -3.82 -4.70 -5.96
CA GLU A 22 -3.56 -5.93 -6.73
C GLU A 22 -2.67 -6.82 -5.86
N LEU A 23 -3.25 -7.89 -5.32
CA LEU A 23 -2.49 -8.84 -4.49
C LEU A 23 -1.57 -9.67 -5.39
N LEU A 24 -0.31 -9.81 -4.98
CA LEU A 24 0.72 -10.56 -5.69
C LEU A 24 1.02 -11.84 -4.90
N GLY A 25 1.43 -12.92 -5.61
CA GLY A 25 1.67 -14.20 -4.95
C GLY A 25 0.44 -14.73 -4.24
N HIS A 26 -0.74 -14.40 -4.72
CA HIS A 26 -2.01 -14.61 -4.02
C HIS A 26 -2.44 -16.09 -3.98
N GLN A 27 -1.80 -16.96 -4.78
CA GLN A 27 -2.13 -18.38 -4.79
C GLN A 27 -1.46 -19.17 -3.67
N LEU A 28 -0.49 -18.56 -2.97
CA LEU A 28 0.11 -19.19 -1.79
C LEU A 28 -0.68 -18.82 -0.55
N ALA A 29 -1.08 -19.83 0.22
CA ALA A 29 -1.69 -19.63 1.53
C ALA A 29 -0.60 -19.46 2.60
N GLN A 30 -0.97 -18.88 3.73
CA GLN A 30 -0.13 -18.78 4.94
C GLN A 30 1.23 -18.12 4.67
N LYS A 31 1.22 -17.03 3.89
CA LYS A 31 2.41 -16.21 3.68
C LYS A 31 2.66 -15.34 4.91
N ARG A 32 3.94 -15.14 5.24
CA ARG A 32 4.34 -14.18 6.29
C ARG A 32 4.37 -12.75 5.80
N MET A 33 4.60 -12.56 4.50
CA MET A 33 4.58 -11.25 3.86
C MET A 33 3.42 -11.18 2.91
N ILE A 34 2.81 -10.01 2.81
CA ILE A 34 1.68 -9.75 1.92
C ILE A 34 2.11 -8.66 0.94
N PRO A 35 2.61 -9.04 -0.25
CA PRO A 35 2.99 -8.06 -1.26
C PRO A 35 1.78 -7.67 -2.10
N PHE A 36 1.66 -6.38 -2.41
CA PHE A 36 0.60 -5.90 -3.28
C PHE A 36 0.99 -4.57 -3.93
N LYS A 37 0.42 -4.30 -5.10
CA LYS A 37 0.49 -2.99 -5.74
C LYS A 37 -0.81 -2.26 -5.48
N THR A 38 -0.72 -0.94 -5.38
CA THR A 38 -1.89 -0.09 -5.15
C THR A 38 -1.91 1.04 -6.16
N ILE A 39 -3.04 1.20 -6.84
CA ILE A 39 -3.35 2.44 -7.55
C ILE A 39 -4.02 3.35 -6.54
N VAL A 40 -3.44 4.53 -6.30
CA VAL A 40 -3.93 5.48 -5.30
C VAL A 40 -4.89 6.44 -5.99
N ARG A 41 -6.19 6.26 -5.77
CA ARG A 41 -7.22 7.04 -6.41
C ARG A 41 -7.60 8.30 -5.63
N ALA A 42 -7.48 8.25 -4.30
CA ALA A 42 -7.80 9.40 -3.45
C ALA A 42 -6.92 10.60 -3.80
N ARG A 43 -7.51 11.78 -3.78
CA ARG A 43 -6.84 13.07 -4.04
C ARG A 43 -6.82 13.97 -2.82
N SER A 44 -7.60 13.63 -1.80
CA SER A 44 -7.71 14.39 -0.56
C SER A 44 -7.84 13.43 0.61
N PHE A 45 -7.23 13.79 1.73
CA PHE A 45 -7.36 13.02 2.97
C PHE A 45 -8.84 12.87 3.40
N ASP A 46 -9.67 13.85 3.06
CA ASP A 46 -11.09 13.85 3.42
C ASP A 46 -11.89 12.70 2.77
N GLU A 47 -11.33 12.06 1.74
CA GLU A 47 -11.98 10.91 1.11
C GLU A 47 -11.92 9.66 1.99
N TYR A 48 -11.06 9.66 3.01
CA TYR A 48 -11.00 8.59 4.00
C TYR A 48 -11.91 8.94 5.17
N HIS A 49 -12.81 8.04 5.53
CA HIS A 49 -13.72 8.27 6.64
C HIS A 49 -13.07 7.95 7.99
N GLN A 50 -12.00 7.18 7.97
CA GLN A 50 -11.21 6.83 9.14
C GLN A 50 -9.80 6.45 8.71
N TRP A 51 -8.86 6.46 9.65
CA TRP A 51 -7.53 5.98 9.40
C TRP A 51 -7.52 4.52 8.99
N VAL A 52 -6.67 4.17 8.03
CA VAL A 52 -6.37 2.76 7.74
C VAL A 52 -5.43 2.26 8.82
N ARG A 53 -5.73 1.10 9.40
CA ARG A 53 -4.90 0.46 10.42
C ARG A 53 -4.93 -1.04 10.22
N HIS A 54 -3.77 -1.66 10.38
CA HIS A 54 -3.70 -3.13 10.46
C HIS A 54 -2.45 -3.50 11.26
N ASP A 55 -2.51 -4.64 11.94
CA ASP A 55 -1.40 -5.10 12.76
C ASP A 55 -0.18 -5.37 11.90
N GLY A 56 1.01 -5.17 12.48
CA GLY A 56 2.28 -5.48 11.85
C GLY A 56 3.00 -4.26 11.32
N GLU A 57 3.75 -4.49 10.28
CA GLU A 57 4.63 -3.49 9.67
C GLU A 57 4.38 -3.45 8.16
N GLU A 58 4.69 -2.33 7.55
CA GLU A 58 4.53 -2.13 6.11
C GLU A 58 5.75 -1.44 5.53
N PHE A 59 6.25 -1.99 4.42
CA PHE A 59 7.20 -1.31 3.53
C PHE A 59 6.43 -0.82 2.31
N LEU A 60 6.73 0.41 1.87
CA LEU A 60 6.06 1.01 0.72
C LEU A 60 7.08 1.72 -0.14
N MET A 61 7.00 1.52 -1.47
CA MET A 61 7.83 2.22 -2.45
C MET A 61 6.95 2.79 -3.56
N VAL A 62 7.17 4.05 -3.92
CA VAL A 62 6.45 4.67 -5.03
C VAL A 62 7.03 4.19 -6.35
N LEU A 63 6.21 3.56 -7.19
CA LEU A 63 6.61 3.06 -8.50
C LEU A 63 6.32 4.07 -9.61
N HIS A 64 5.28 4.87 -9.46
CA HIS A 64 4.85 5.85 -10.47
C HIS A 64 4.13 7.00 -9.79
N GLY A 65 4.41 8.21 -10.26
CA GLY A 65 3.74 9.41 -9.76
C GLY A 65 4.24 9.85 -8.40
N ASP A 66 3.47 10.71 -7.76
CA ASP A 66 3.76 11.27 -6.45
C ASP A 66 2.60 11.02 -5.50
N ILE A 67 2.92 10.80 -4.24
CA ILE A 67 1.92 10.63 -3.19
C ILE A 67 2.20 11.56 -2.03
N MET A 68 1.16 11.83 -1.24
CA MET A 68 1.32 12.32 0.11
C MET A 68 0.88 11.21 1.06
N LEU A 69 1.75 10.88 2.01
CA LEU A 69 1.48 9.89 3.04
C LEU A 69 1.13 10.63 4.32
N TYR A 70 -0.06 10.33 4.84
CA TYR A 70 -0.51 10.79 6.15
C TYR A 70 -0.34 9.64 7.13
N THR A 71 0.37 9.90 8.23
CA THR A 71 0.47 8.97 9.35
C THR A 71 0.18 9.72 10.64
N GLU A 72 -0.46 9.05 11.59
CA GLU A 72 -0.66 9.62 12.91
C GLU A 72 0.69 9.97 13.54
N PHE A 73 0.70 11.01 14.38
CA PHE A 73 1.84 11.44 15.17
C PHE A 73 2.98 12.08 14.37
N TYR A 74 2.85 12.16 13.05
CA TYR A 74 3.88 12.75 12.18
C TYR A 74 3.25 13.73 11.21
N ALA A 75 4.04 14.70 10.76
CA ALA A 75 3.62 15.58 9.67
C ALA A 75 3.50 14.76 8.37
N PRO A 76 2.57 15.14 7.47
CA PRO A 76 2.47 14.47 6.16
C PRO A 76 3.78 14.53 5.38
N LEU A 77 4.05 13.45 4.64
CA LEU A 77 5.25 13.33 3.80
C LEU A 77 4.88 13.26 2.34
N VAL A 78 5.60 14.01 1.50
CA VAL A 78 5.53 13.86 0.04
C VAL A 78 6.59 12.85 -0.36
N LEU A 79 6.17 11.81 -1.11
CA LEU A 79 7.04 10.79 -1.64
C LEU A 79 6.94 10.79 -3.16
N ALA A 80 8.08 10.82 -3.83
CA ALA A 80 8.19 10.77 -5.28
C ALA A 80 8.61 9.38 -5.74
N GLU A 81 8.56 9.16 -7.04
CA GLU A 81 8.94 7.90 -7.66
C GLU A 81 10.32 7.45 -7.19
N GLY A 82 10.40 6.21 -6.72
CA GLY A 82 11.62 5.62 -6.16
C GLY A 82 11.82 5.82 -4.67
N ASP A 83 11.08 6.74 -4.04
CA ASP A 83 11.14 6.91 -2.58
C ASP A 83 10.43 5.75 -1.88
N SER A 84 10.90 5.42 -0.69
CA SER A 84 10.31 4.35 0.11
C SER A 84 10.25 4.73 1.58
N ILE A 85 9.36 4.04 2.30
CA ILE A 85 9.19 4.23 3.74
C ILE A 85 8.84 2.90 4.39
N TYR A 86 9.27 2.73 5.62
CA TYR A 86 8.93 1.60 6.47
C TYR A 86 8.26 2.14 7.72
N PHE A 87 7.09 1.61 8.07
CA PHE A 87 6.35 2.10 9.23
C PHE A 87 5.54 1.00 9.90
N ASP A 88 5.20 1.25 11.16
CA ASP A 88 4.28 0.38 11.89
C ASP A 88 2.87 0.60 11.38
N SER A 89 2.24 -0.43 10.86
CA SER A 89 0.95 -0.31 10.17
C SER A 89 -0.25 -0.28 11.12
N ASP A 90 -0.06 -0.50 12.40
CA ASP A 90 -1.09 -0.23 13.42
C ASP A 90 -1.24 1.27 13.71
N MET A 91 -0.24 2.08 13.35
CA MET A 91 -0.37 3.52 13.28
C MET A 91 -1.27 3.90 12.11
N GLY A 92 -2.28 4.73 12.35
CA GLY A 92 -3.19 5.17 11.29
C GLY A 92 -2.45 5.80 10.13
N HIS A 93 -2.83 5.42 8.92
CA HIS A 93 -2.18 5.90 7.70
C HIS A 93 -3.18 6.03 6.56
N ALA A 94 -2.85 6.87 5.57
CA ALA A 94 -3.65 7.08 4.36
C ALA A 94 -2.76 7.67 3.27
N LEU A 95 -3.04 7.33 2.02
CA LEU A 95 -2.31 7.81 0.85
C LEU A 95 -3.23 8.62 -0.04
N VAL A 96 -2.70 9.71 -0.59
CA VAL A 96 -3.37 10.42 -1.68
C VAL A 96 -2.39 10.64 -2.82
N SER A 97 -2.91 10.66 -4.06
CA SER A 97 -2.11 11.02 -5.22
C SER A 97 -2.02 12.53 -5.34
N THR A 98 -0.83 13.03 -5.62
CA THR A 98 -0.57 14.47 -5.82
C THR A 98 -0.09 14.77 -7.24
N SER A 99 0.22 13.76 -8.04
CA SER A 99 0.56 13.91 -9.45
C SER A 99 -0.71 13.90 -10.32
N PRO A 100 -0.63 14.36 -11.61
CA PRO A 100 -1.80 14.36 -12.49
C PRO A 100 -2.43 12.98 -12.68
N ASP A 101 -1.60 11.96 -12.89
CA ASP A 101 -2.07 10.57 -12.99
C ASP A 101 -2.20 9.97 -11.58
N ASP A 102 -3.00 8.90 -11.47
CA ASP A 102 -3.04 8.12 -10.24
C ASP A 102 -1.68 7.49 -9.98
N ALA A 103 -1.16 7.68 -8.79
CA ALA A 103 0.11 7.10 -8.40
C ALA A 103 -0.02 5.59 -8.19
N VAL A 104 1.09 4.89 -8.37
CA VAL A 104 1.18 3.45 -8.14
C VAL A 104 2.28 3.21 -7.11
N VAL A 105 1.94 2.44 -6.08
CA VAL A 105 2.89 2.08 -5.03
C VAL A 105 2.97 0.56 -4.90
N LEU A 106 4.15 0.08 -4.50
CA LEU A 106 4.35 -1.32 -4.11
C LEU A 106 4.42 -1.36 -2.59
N SER A 107 3.62 -2.22 -1.99
CA SER A 107 3.65 -2.40 -0.54
C SER A 107 3.92 -3.85 -0.19
N VAL A 108 4.60 -4.05 0.92
CA VAL A 108 4.76 -5.36 1.53
C VAL A 108 4.40 -5.21 3.01
N CYS A 109 3.32 -5.89 3.42
CA CYS A 109 2.90 -5.91 4.81
C CYS A 109 3.29 -7.23 5.45
N THR A 110 3.55 -7.20 6.74
CA THR A 110 3.62 -8.44 7.52
C THR A 110 2.22 -8.81 7.98
N ARG A 111 2.00 -10.09 8.27
CA ARG A 111 0.78 -10.52 8.93
C ARG A 111 0.88 -10.19 10.42
N GLY A 112 -0.21 -9.70 11.00
CA GLY A 112 -0.23 -9.30 12.40
C GLY A 112 -0.04 -10.45 13.37
N ASP A 113 -0.34 -11.68 12.96
CA ASP A 113 -0.19 -12.90 13.75
C ASP A 113 1.18 -13.56 13.59
N VAL A 114 2.09 -12.97 12.85
CA VAL A 114 3.46 -13.44 12.69
C VAL A 114 4.29 -12.97 13.86
N ALA A 115 4.76 -13.88 14.66
CA ALA A 115 5.58 -13.57 15.83
C ALA A 115 7.06 -13.80 15.55
#